data_759018fe3af562f0558622564b86c850
#
_entry.id   759018fe3af562f0558622564b86c850
#
_cell.length_a   1.000
_cell.length_b   1.000
_cell.length_c   1.000
_cell.angle_alpha   90.00
_cell.angle_beta   90.00
_cell.angle_gamma   90.00
#
_symmetry.space_group_name_H-M   'P 1'
#
loop_
_entity.id
_entity.type
_entity.pdbx_description
1 polymer ?
#
loop_
_entity_poly.entity_id
_entity_poly.type
_entity_poly.pdbx_seq_one_letter_code
_entity_poly.pdbx_strand_id
1 'polypeptide(L)'
;MNTPPGVAAAPARVLIVDDERHNRQLLEVMLEPDGYVLLTATSGEEALEIVAQQLPDLILLYIMMPGMDGYQVAARLKGDLATRHIPVLMLTSLDDRNSKVHGLRAGAEAFLTKPLNRAELCARVKQLLREVA
;
A
#
# COMPACT_ATOMS: atom_id res chain seq x y z
N MET A 1 -13.39 0.76 -16.56
CA MET A 1 -13.06 0.99 -17.97
C MET A 1 -13.05 -0.33 -18.72
N ASN A 2 -13.70 -0.35 -19.88
CA ASN A 2 -13.78 -1.58 -20.67
C ASN A 2 -12.52 -1.78 -21.50
N THR A 3 -11.92 -2.96 -21.39
CA THR A 3 -10.78 -3.34 -22.22
C THR A 3 -11.32 -4.01 -23.48
N PRO A 4 -10.90 -3.57 -24.68
CA PRO A 4 -11.32 -4.24 -25.91
C PRO A 4 -10.94 -5.72 -25.92
N PRO A 5 -11.73 -6.57 -26.56
CA PRO A 5 -11.38 -8.00 -26.67
C PRO A 5 -9.99 -8.17 -27.28
N GLY A 6 -9.19 -9.04 -26.66
CA GLY A 6 -7.84 -9.34 -27.14
C GLY A 6 -6.76 -8.39 -26.63
N VAL A 7 -7.13 -7.35 -25.88
CA VAL A 7 -6.18 -6.42 -25.30
C VAL A 7 -6.18 -6.61 -23.78
N ALA A 8 -5.04 -6.98 -23.21
CA ALA A 8 -4.89 -7.13 -21.77
C ALA A 8 -4.87 -5.75 -21.11
N ALA A 9 -5.55 -5.61 -19.98
CA ALA A 9 -5.45 -4.41 -19.16
C ALA A 9 -4.02 -4.28 -18.63
N ALA A 10 -3.54 -3.05 -18.47
CA ALA A 10 -2.25 -2.82 -17.84
C ALA A 10 -2.30 -3.35 -16.40
N PRO A 11 -1.24 -4.02 -15.93
CA PRO A 11 -1.22 -4.52 -14.55
C PRO A 11 -1.26 -3.36 -13.55
N ALA A 12 -1.93 -3.59 -12.44
CA ALA A 12 -1.97 -2.62 -11.36
C ALA A 12 -0.58 -2.43 -10.75
N ARG A 13 -0.30 -1.21 -10.32
CA ARG A 13 0.98 -0.84 -9.74
C ARG A 13 0.82 -0.72 -8.24
N VAL A 14 1.56 -1.53 -7.50
CA VAL A 14 1.50 -1.60 -6.04
C VAL A 14 2.82 -1.14 -5.46
N LEU A 15 2.78 -0.12 -4.61
CA LEU A 15 3.96 0.39 -3.91
C LEU A 15 4.06 -0.25 -2.53
N ILE A 16 5.20 -0.87 -2.25
CA ILE A 16 5.50 -1.48 -0.95
C ILE A 16 6.45 -0.56 -0.20
N VAL A 17 6.03 -0.07 0.96
CA VAL A 17 6.82 0.85 1.79
C VAL A 17 7.16 0.19 3.12
N ASP A 18 8.43 -0.12 3.32
CA ASP A 18 8.93 -0.73 4.55
C ASP A 18 10.43 -0.47 4.62
N ASP A 19 10.94 -0.10 5.77
CA ASP A 19 12.37 0.20 5.93
C ASP A 19 13.23 -1.06 5.99
N GLU A 20 12.64 -2.25 6.21
CA GLU A 20 13.37 -3.50 6.27
C GLU A 20 13.31 -4.27 4.96
N ARG A 21 14.50 -4.58 4.43
CA ARG A 21 14.61 -5.31 3.17
C ARG A 21 13.90 -6.65 3.20
N HIS A 22 14.06 -7.40 4.29
CA HIS A 22 13.44 -8.71 4.44
C HIS A 22 11.91 -8.63 4.30
N ASN A 23 11.31 -7.66 4.95
CA ASN A 23 9.85 -7.45 4.88
C ASN A 23 9.40 -7.10 3.47
N ARG A 24 10.15 -6.23 2.78
CA ARG A 24 9.81 -5.87 1.39
C ARG A 24 9.89 -7.09 0.48
N GLN A 25 10.94 -7.90 0.62
CA GLN A 25 11.09 -9.11 -0.19
C GLN A 25 9.97 -10.11 0.06
N LEU A 26 9.55 -10.27 1.31
CA LEU A 26 8.45 -11.16 1.65
C LEU A 26 7.15 -10.74 0.98
N LEU A 27 6.84 -9.45 1.02
CA LEU A 27 5.65 -8.93 0.37
C LEU A 27 5.72 -9.09 -1.15
N GLU A 28 6.89 -8.87 -1.75
CA GLU A 28 7.08 -9.10 -3.18
C GLU A 28 6.80 -10.55 -3.56
N VAL A 29 7.32 -11.50 -2.79
CA VAL A 29 7.09 -12.93 -3.03
C VAL A 29 5.61 -13.26 -2.92
N MET A 30 4.93 -12.70 -1.93
CA MET A 30 3.50 -12.96 -1.73
C MET A 30 2.63 -12.42 -2.86
N LEU A 31 3.01 -11.29 -3.46
CA LEU A 31 2.19 -10.60 -4.46
C LEU A 31 2.60 -10.89 -5.90
N GLU A 32 3.81 -11.38 -6.13
CA GLU A 32 4.33 -11.64 -7.46
C GLU A 32 3.41 -12.52 -8.32
N PRO A 33 2.83 -13.62 -7.81
CA PRO A 33 1.97 -14.47 -8.63
C PRO A 33 0.73 -13.77 -9.19
N ASP A 34 0.31 -12.68 -8.60
CA ASP A 34 -0.89 -11.95 -9.05
C ASP A 34 -0.61 -10.97 -10.19
N GLY A 35 0.64 -10.85 -10.62
CA GLY A 35 1.00 -10.10 -11.82
C GLY A 35 1.07 -8.59 -11.68
N TYR A 36 1.11 -8.06 -10.45
CA TYR A 36 1.24 -6.61 -10.25
C TYR A 36 2.62 -6.10 -10.62
N VAL A 37 2.69 -4.83 -11.03
CA VAL A 37 3.97 -4.13 -11.09
C VAL A 37 4.29 -3.69 -9.66
N LEU A 38 5.35 -4.22 -9.09
CA LEU A 38 5.73 -3.94 -7.70
C LEU A 38 6.81 -2.87 -7.64
N LEU A 39 6.50 -1.79 -6.92
CA LEU A 39 7.43 -0.70 -6.64
C LEU A 39 7.77 -0.77 -5.16
N THR A 40 8.98 -0.35 -4.79
CA THR A 40 9.39 -0.39 -3.38
C THR A 40 9.96 0.94 -2.94
N ALA A 41 9.75 1.28 -1.67
CA ALA A 41 10.33 2.43 -1.01
C ALA A 41 10.83 2.02 0.38
N THR A 42 11.94 2.60 0.80
CA THR A 42 12.60 2.26 2.06
C THR A 42 12.33 3.25 3.18
N SER A 43 11.64 4.33 2.87
CA SER A 43 11.33 5.38 3.83
C SER A 43 10.05 6.11 3.42
N GLY A 44 9.50 6.90 4.34
CA GLY A 44 8.34 7.72 4.04
C GLY A 44 8.63 8.77 2.98
N GLU A 45 9.79 9.40 3.06
CA GLU A 45 10.20 10.42 2.09
C GLU A 45 10.32 9.83 0.70
N GLU A 46 10.96 8.68 0.56
CA GLU A 46 11.09 7.99 -0.72
C GLU A 46 9.73 7.59 -1.27
N ALA A 47 8.84 7.12 -0.39
CA ALA A 47 7.48 6.75 -0.78
C ALA A 47 6.75 7.94 -1.41
N LEU A 48 6.83 9.12 -0.79
CA LEU A 48 6.17 10.32 -1.31
C LEU A 48 6.73 10.73 -2.67
N GLU A 49 8.04 10.59 -2.86
CA GLU A 49 8.67 10.89 -4.16
C GLU A 49 8.19 9.92 -5.25
N ILE A 50 8.14 8.63 -4.94
CA ILE A 50 7.69 7.61 -5.89
C ILE A 50 6.23 7.82 -6.25
N VAL A 51 5.38 8.11 -5.26
CA VAL A 51 3.96 8.38 -5.50
C VAL A 51 3.79 9.57 -6.43
N ALA A 52 4.53 10.64 -6.20
CA ALA A 52 4.44 11.83 -7.05
C ALA A 52 4.84 11.56 -8.50
N GLN A 53 5.82 10.68 -8.71
CA GLN A 53 6.35 10.40 -10.04
C GLN A 53 5.58 9.30 -10.77
N GLN A 54 5.12 8.28 -10.06
CA GLN A 54 4.60 7.07 -10.69
C GLN A 54 3.13 6.77 -10.41
N LEU A 55 2.51 7.48 -9.48
CA LEU A 55 1.08 7.35 -9.15
C LEU A 55 0.62 5.88 -9.08
N PRO A 56 1.05 5.12 -8.06
CA PRO A 56 0.63 3.73 -7.93
C PRO A 56 -0.87 3.61 -7.68
N ASP A 57 -1.41 2.42 -7.93
CA ASP A 57 -2.83 2.13 -7.74
C ASP A 57 -3.16 1.75 -6.30
N LEU A 58 -2.17 1.33 -5.55
CA LEU A 58 -2.32 0.92 -4.14
C LEU A 58 -0.99 1.07 -3.43
N ILE A 59 -1.04 1.43 -2.15
CA ILE A 59 0.15 1.55 -1.32
C ILE A 59 0.02 0.61 -0.12
N LEU A 60 1.00 -0.29 0.04
CA LEU A 60 1.18 -1.10 1.24
C LEU A 60 2.18 -0.37 2.11
N LEU A 61 1.78 0.02 3.30
CA LEU A 61 2.53 0.98 4.11
C LEU A 61 2.74 0.46 5.52
N TYR A 62 4.00 0.11 5.84
CA TYR A 62 4.36 -0.25 7.20
C TYR A 62 4.35 1.00 8.09
N ILE A 63 3.85 0.85 9.30
CA ILE A 63 3.68 1.99 10.22
C ILE A 63 4.97 2.39 10.92
N MET A 64 5.68 1.41 11.48
CA MET A 64 6.81 1.67 12.37
C MET A 64 8.11 1.85 11.60
N MET A 65 8.31 3.04 11.03
CA MET A 65 9.55 3.39 10.33
C MET A 65 10.24 4.54 11.05
N PRO A 66 11.59 4.58 11.04
CA PRO A 66 12.31 5.71 11.61
C PRO A 66 12.06 6.99 10.78
N GLY A 67 12.09 8.13 11.45
CA GLY A 67 11.80 9.40 10.80
C GLY A 67 10.32 9.56 10.54
N MET A 68 9.93 9.68 9.28
CA MET A 68 8.52 9.78 8.90
C MET A 68 7.86 8.40 9.00
N ASP A 69 6.91 8.24 9.92
CA ASP A 69 6.21 6.97 10.09
C ASP A 69 5.04 6.81 9.10
N GLY A 70 4.40 5.64 9.12
CA GLY A 70 3.31 5.34 8.20
C GLY A 70 2.10 6.26 8.36
N TYR A 71 1.80 6.69 9.57
CA TYR A 71 0.67 7.62 9.79
C TYR A 71 0.93 8.95 9.12
N GLN A 72 2.16 9.45 9.22
CA GLN A 72 2.54 10.72 8.60
C GLN A 72 2.51 10.64 7.07
N VAL A 73 2.96 9.52 6.51
CA VAL A 73 2.89 9.28 5.06
C VAL A 73 1.44 9.29 4.59
N ALA A 74 0.58 8.52 5.27
CA ALA A 74 -0.83 8.46 4.91
C ALA A 74 -1.50 9.82 4.99
N ALA A 75 -1.24 10.58 6.06
CA ALA A 75 -1.81 11.90 6.23
C ALA A 75 -1.41 12.84 5.09
N ARG A 76 -0.15 12.80 4.66
CA ARG A 76 0.31 13.62 3.54
C ARG A 76 -0.33 13.24 2.23
N LEU A 77 -0.46 11.93 1.97
CA LEU A 77 -1.11 11.46 0.75
C LEU A 77 -2.57 11.85 0.71
N LYS A 78 -3.28 11.73 1.82
CA LYS A 78 -4.70 12.06 1.90
C LYS A 78 -4.96 13.56 1.93
N GLY A 79 -3.97 14.35 2.30
CA GLY A 79 -4.06 15.80 2.27
C GLY A 79 -3.79 16.43 0.91
N ASP A 80 -3.35 15.65 -0.06
CA ASP A 80 -3.03 16.12 -1.41
C ASP A 80 -4.09 15.65 -2.40
N LEU A 81 -4.71 16.58 -3.12
CA LEU A 81 -5.75 16.26 -4.10
C LEU A 81 -5.28 15.28 -5.18
N ALA A 82 -3.99 15.33 -5.54
CA ALA A 82 -3.44 14.47 -6.58
C ALA A 82 -3.31 13.01 -6.15
N THR A 83 -3.23 12.73 -4.84
CA THR A 83 -2.90 11.40 -4.32
C THR A 83 -3.94 10.84 -3.35
N ARG A 84 -4.88 11.65 -2.88
CA ARG A 84 -5.83 11.21 -1.85
C ARG A 84 -6.73 10.05 -2.26
N HIS A 85 -6.89 9.83 -3.56
CA HIS A 85 -7.72 8.74 -4.09
C HIS A 85 -7.01 7.39 -4.05
N ILE A 86 -5.68 7.37 -3.84
CA ILE A 86 -4.92 6.12 -3.84
C ILE A 86 -5.17 5.39 -2.51
N PRO A 87 -5.68 4.15 -2.55
CA PRO A 87 -5.93 3.43 -1.30
C PRO A 87 -4.63 3.06 -0.59
N VAL A 88 -4.66 3.17 0.73
CA VAL A 88 -3.52 2.84 1.60
C VAL A 88 -3.92 1.67 2.50
N LEU A 89 -3.18 0.58 2.40
CA LEU A 89 -3.32 -0.58 3.28
C LEU A 89 -2.15 -0.55 4.26
N MET A 90 -2.43 -0.27 5.52
CA MET A 90 -1.41 -0.22 6.55
C MET A 90 -1.08 -1.60 7.09
N LEU A 91 0.21 -1.83 7.33
CA LEU A 91 0.72 -3.07 7.89
C LEU A 91 1.37 -2.75 9.24
N THR A 92 1.00 -3.51 10.26
CA THR A 92 1.50 -3.27 11.61
C THR A 92 1.71 -4.58 12.36
N SER A 93 2.71 -4.61 13.25
CA SER A 93 2.86 -5.70 14.20
C SER A 93 2.10 -5.39 15.50
N LEU A 94 1.52 -4.20 15.58
CA LEU A 94 0.80 -3.77 16.76
C LEU A 94 -0.68 -4.16 16.61
N ASP A 95 -1.12 -5.09 17.44
CA ASP A 95 -2.50 -5.54 17.44
C ASP A 95 -3.24 -4.84 18.57
N ASP A 96 -3.38 -3.52 18.46
CA ASP A 96 -4.16 -2.77 19.42
C ASP A 96 -5.12 -1.80 18.72
N ARG A 97 -6.18 -1.45 19.45
CA ARG A 97 -7.22 -0.58 18.94
C ARG A 97 -6.72 0.82 18.61
N ASN A 98 -5.74 1.32 19.38
CA ASN A 98 -5.23 2.66 19.19
C ASN A 98 -4.49 2.81 17.87
N SER A 99 -3.72 1.80 17.48
CA SER A 99 -3.02 1.80 16.19
C SER A 99 -4.00 1.86 15.03
N LYS A 100 -5.07 1.08 15.10
CA LYS A 100 -6.11 1.05 14.07
C LYS A 100 -6.84 2.39 13.97
N VAL A 101 -7.17 2.99 15.12
CA VAL A 101 -7.84 4.30 15.16
C VAL A 101 -6.93 5.38 14.55
N HIS A 102 -5.64 5.38 14.91
CA HIS A 102 -4.69 6.34 14.36
C HIS A 102 -4.59 6.23 12.83
N GLY A 103 -4.54 4.99 12.31
CA GLY A 103 -4.45 4.79 10.88
C GLY A 103 -5.69 5.23 10.14
N LEU A 104 -6.87 4.93 10.68
CA LEU A 104 -8.12 5.38 10.09
C LEU A 104 -8.24 6.91 10.09
N ARG A 105 -7.78 7.57 11.15
CA ARG A 105 -7.74 9.03 11.21
C ARG A 105 -6.75 9.62 10.21
N ALA A 106 -5.67 8.91 9.94
CA ALA A 106 -4.71 9.33 8.92
C ALA A 106 -5.23 9.10 7.50
N GLY A 107 -6.34 8.37 7.36
CA GLY A 107 -7.00 8.16 6.08
C GLY A 107 -6.75 6.82 5.42
N ALA A 108 -6.15 5.85 6.13
CA ALA A 108 -5.95 4.51 5.58
C ALA A 108 -7.28 3.81 5.34
N GLU A 109 -7.39 3.10 4.25
CA GLU A 109 -8.61 2.36 3.88
C GLU A 109 -8.70 1.01 4.57
N ALA A 110 -7.57 0.43 4.97
CA ALA A 110 -7.56 -0.89 5.60
C ALA A 110 -6.29 -1.11 6.42
N PHE A 111 -6.32 -2.16 7.22
CA PHE A 111 -5.23 -2.59 8.09
C PHE A 111 -5.04 -4.08 8.02
N LEU A 112 -3.80 -4.53 8.08
CA LEU A 112 -3.47 -5.93 8.35
C LEU A 112 -2.41 -5.99 9.44
N THR A 113 -2.57 -6.97 10.34
CA THR A 113 -1.65 -7.18 11.46
C THR A 113 -0.68 -8.31 11.12
N LYS A 114 0.60 -8.12 11.43
CA LYS A 114 1.60 -9.18 11.28
C LYS A 114 1.43 -10.22 12.39
N PRO A 115 1.71 -11.51 12.12
CA PRO A 115 2.28 -12.04 10.88
C PRO A 115 1.26 -12.06 9.75
N LEU A 116 1.72 -11.75 8.53
CA LEU A 116 0.84 -11.64 7.38
C LEU A 116 0.51 -13.03 6.82
N ASN A 117 -0.76 -13.21 6.48
CA ASN A 117 -1.24 -14.38 5.78
C ASN A 117 -1.38 -14.01 4.30
N ARG A 118 -0.76 -14.80 3.41
CA ARG A 118 -0.79 -14.50 1.98
C ARG A 118 -2.20 -14.39 1.42
N ALA A 119 -3.06 -15.33 1.79
CA ALA A 119 -4.45 -15.33 1.30
C ALA A 119 -5.19 -14.08 1.72
N GLU A 120 -5.03 -13.67 2.98
CA GLU A 120 -5.66 -12.46 3.52
C GLU A 120 -5.11 -11.19 2.84
N LEU A 121 -3.78 -11.11 2.69
CA LEU A 121 -3.14 -9.98 2.02
C LEU A 121 -3.62 -9.86 0.58
N CYS A 122 -3.57 -10.95 -0.17
CA CYS A 122 -3.97 -10.94 -1.58
C CYS A 122 -5.44 -10.60 -1.75
N ALA A 123 -6.30 -11.11 -0.89
CA ALA A 123 -7.74 -10.80 -0.93
C ALA A 123 -7.99 -9.32 -0.67
N ARG A 124 -7.29 -8.73 0.30
CA ARG A 124 -7.46 -7.32 0.63
C ARG A 124 -6.94 -6.41 -0.47
N VAL A 125 -5.79 -6.75 -1.05
CA VAL A 125 -5.23 -6.01 -2.18
C VAL A 125 -6.21 -6.00 -3.35
N LYS A 126 -6.75 -7.15 -3.71
CA LYS A 126 -7.73 -7.25 -4.81
C LYS A 126 -8.98 -6.44 -4.52
N GLN A 127 -9.46 -6.49 -3.29
CA GLN A 127 -10.65 -5.72 -2.88
C GLN A 127 -10.42 -4.22 -3.05
N LEU A 128 -9.30 -3.72 -2.54
CA LEU A 128 -9.00 -2.28 -2.59
C LEU A 128 -8.78 -1.80 -4.02
N LEU A 129 -8.15 -2.60 -4.86
CA LEU A 129 -7.95 -2.25 -6.27
C LEU A 129 -9.27 -2.18 -7.03
N ARG A 130 -10.24 -3.05 -6.72
CA ARG A 130 -11.55 -3.02 -7.34
C ARG A 130 -12.37 -1.81 -6.93
N GLU A 131 -12.25 -1.37 -5.70
CA GLU A 131 -13.01 -0.21 -5.19
C GLU A 131 -12.58 1.10 -5.85
N VAL A 132 -11.38 1.14 -6.41
CA VAL A 132 -10.83 2.34 -7.05
C VAL A 132 -11.08 2.35 -8.57
N ALA A 133 -11.37 1.21 -9.13
CA ALA A 133 -11.56 1.04 -10.58
C ALA A 133 -12.83 1.71 -11.09
#